data_7c50730a043ad661d7c53cd985b8d559
#
_entry.id   7c50730a043ad661d7c53cd985b8d559
#
_cell.length_a   1.000
_cell.length_b   1.000
_cell.length_c   1.000
_cell.angle_alpha   90.00
_cell.angle_beta   90.00
_cell.angle_gamma   90.00
#
_symmetry.space_group_name_H-M   'P 1'
#
loop_
_entity.id
_entity.type
_entity.pdbx_description
1 polymer ?
#
loop_
_entity_poly.entity_id
_entity_poly.type
_entity_poly.pdbx_seq_one_letter_code
_entity_poly.pdbx_strand_id
1 'polypeptide(L)'
;MLAIGRKKVERKGWTDRVQLIEGDSADLPFEDGTFDGYTVAFGVRNFEKLEAGLTEMHRTLKPGGMGVVLEFSKPTVFPLKQIFHFYFHTLMPGVGKLVSKDAAAYSYLPESVEAFPEGDEFMQIMQKCGYRQCQMHRLTSGIASIYTGIK
;
A
#
# COMPACT_ATOMS: atom_id res chain seq x y z
N MET A 1 11.87 0.01 13.58
CA MET A 1 11.46 1.10 12.66
C MET A 1 10.86 2.29 13.40
N LEU A 2 9.93 2.13 14.31
CA LEU A 2 9.29 3.23 15.09
C LEU A 2 10.28 4.16 15.81
N ALA A 3 11.31 3.62 16.46
CA ALA A 3 12.31 4.44 17.16
C ALA A 3 13.05 5.43 16.23
N ILE A 4 13.34 5.01 14.99
CA ILE A 4 13.95 5.89 13.96
C ILE A 4 12.95 6.94 13.50
N GLY A 5 11.69 6.54 13.34
CA GLY A 5 10.60 7.46 12.99
C GLY A 5 10.42 8.56 14.04
N ARG A 6 10.35 8.19 15.33
CA ARG A 6 10.21 9.14 16.45
C ARG A 6 11.33 10.19 16.45
N LYS A 7 12.60 9.75 16.32
CA LYS A 7 13.74 10.68 16.20
C LYS A 7 13.64 11.64 15.01
N LYS A 8 13.08 11.20 13.88
CA LYS A 8 12.87 12.08 12.71
C LYS A 8 11.76 13.10 12.95
N VAL A 9 10.67 12.70 13.60
CA VAL A 9 9.54 13.58 13.97
C VAL A 9 10.02 14.66 14.93
N GLU A 10 10.73 14.29 16.00
CA GLU A 10 11.35 15.20 16.97
C GLU A 10 12.29 16.20 16.30
N ARG A 11 13.22 15.71 15.47
CA ARG A 11 14.20 16.58 14.75
C ARG A 11 13.52 17.60 13.83
N LYS A 12 12.33 17.28 13.31
CA LYS A 12 11.55 18.17 12.45
C LYS A 12 10.58 19.06 13.21
N GLY A 13 10.48 18.95 14.52
CA GLY A 13 9.52 19.70 15.34
C GLY A 13 8.06 19.37 15.03
N TRP A 14 7.76 18.12 14.69
CA TRP A 14 6.41 17.68 14.29
C TRP A 14 5.69 16.86 15.37
N THR A 15 6.19 16.88 16.59
CA THR A 15 5.65 16.10 17.71
C THR A 15 4.18 16.40 18.03
N ASP A 16 3.77 17.65 17.80
CA ASP A 16 2.38 18.09 18.03
C ASP A 16 1.41 17.67 16.90
N ARG A 17 1.95 17.22 15.78
CA ARG A 17 1.19 16.93 14.55
C ARG A 17 1.26 15.48 14.11
N VAL A 18 2.30 14.75 14.51
CA VAL A 18 2.57 13.38 14.07
C VAL A 18 2.75 12.48 15.28
N GLN A 19 1.87 11.54 15.42
CA GLN A 19 1.95 10.46 16.40
C GLN A 19 2.29 9.15 15.71
N LEU A 20 3.30 8.43 16.21
CA LEU A 20 3.70 7.11 15.69
C LEU A 20 3.22 6.03 16.65
N ILE A 21 2.28 5.23 16.18
CA ILE A 21 1.61 4.17 16.94
C ILE A 21 1.99 2.82 16.31
N GLU A 22 2.18 1.82 17.14
CA GLU A 22 2.32 0.43 16.71
C GLU A 22 0.93 -0.21 16.71
N GLY A 23 0.60 -0.96 15.67
CA GLY A 23 -0.69 -1.62 15.53
C GLY A 23 -0.67 -2.67 14.44
N ASP A 24 -1.61 -3.60 14.54
CA ASP A 24 -1.90 -4.56 13.47
C ASP A 24 -2.93 -3.93 12.51
N SER A 25 -2.71 -4.09 11.21
CA SER A 25 -3.64 -3.61 10.19
C SER A 25 -5.02 -4.27 10.28
N ALA A 26 -5.11 -5.50 10.80
CA ALA A 26 -6.35 -6.25 10.97
C ALA A 26 -7.06 -5.98 12.31
N ASP A 27 -6.41 -5.21 13.21
CA ASP A 27 -6.95 -4.84 14.53
C ASP A 27 -6.36 -3.49 14.95
N LEU A 28 -6.89 -2.41 14.37
CA LEU A 28 -6.38 -1.06 14.60
C LEU A 28 -6.82 -0.53 15.97
N PRO A 29 -5.89 0.03 16.80
CA PRO A 29 -6.18 0.52 18.14
C PRO A 29 -6.91 1.88 18.14
N PHE A 30 -7.95 2.01 17.34
CA PHE A 30 -8.74 3.22 17.20
C PHE A 30 -10.24 2.89 17.25
N GLU A 31 -11.03 3.84 17.74
CA GLU A 31 -12.49 3.74 17.73
C GLU A 31 -13.05 3.92 16.31
N ASP A 32 -14.31 3.50 16.15
CA ASP A 32 -15.05 3.70 14.90
C ASP A 32 -15.17 5.20 14.59
N GLY A 33 -15.01 5.56 13.33
CA GLY A 33 -15.22 6.94 12.90
C GLY A 33 -14.22 7.95 13.48
N THR A 34 -13.00 7.55 13.74
CA THR A 34 -11.96 8.43 14.30
C THR A 34 -11.40 9.41 13.28
N PHE A 35 -11.16 8.94 12.04
CA PHE A 35 -10.37 9.68 11.05
C PHE A 35 -11.22 10.27 9.92
N ASP A 36 -10.85 11.45 9.45
CA ASP A 36 -11.43 12.07 8.26
C ASP A 36 -10.92 11.43 6.95
N GLY A 37 -9.75 10.82 7.00
CA GLY A 37 -9.14 10.11 5.88
C GLY A 37 -7.89 9.35 6.28
N TYR A 38 -7.46 8.43 5.42
CA TYR A 38 -6.16 7.75 5.56
C TYR A 38 -5.44 7.65 4.23
N THR A 39 -4.13 7.46 4.29
CA THR A 39 -3.30 7.13 3.13
C THR A 39 -2.40 5.95 3.45
N VAL A 40 -2.32 4.98 2.53
CA VAL A 40 -1.35 3.89 2.60
C VAL A 40 -0.56 3.85 1.30
N ALA A 41 0.77 3.88 1.41
CA ALA A 41 1.63 3.79 0.25
C ALA A 41 2.53 2.54 0.35
N PHE A 42 2.43 1.67 -0.65
CA PHE A 42 3.24 0.46 -0.81
C PHE A 42 3.22 -0.50 0.40
N GLY A 43 2.09 -0.53 1.11
CA GLY A 43 1.93 -1.29 2.33
C GLY A 43 0.82 -2.33 2.30
N VAL A 44 -0.23 -2.08 1.53
CA VAL A 44 -1.44 -2.93 1.55
C VAL A 44 -1.18 -4.34 1.03
N ARG A 45 -0.26 -4.50 0.07
CA ARG A 45 0.14 -5.82 -0.44
C ARG A 45 0.80 -6.72 0.62
N ASN A 46 1.27 -6.12 1.71
CA ASN A 46 1.92 -6.84 2.82
C ASN A 46 0.92 -7.23 3.92
N PHE A 47 -0.36 -6.91 3.78
CA PHE A 47 -1.36 -7.33 4.76
C PHE A 47 -1.55 -8.83 4.68
N GLU A 48 -1.41 -9.52 5.81
CA GLU A 48 -1.63 -10.96 5.90
C GLU A 48 -3.08 -11.33 5.54
N LYS A 49 -4.04 -10.48 5.96
CA LYS A 49 -5.47 -10.58 5.67
C LYS A 49 -5.96 -9.28 5.06
N LEU A 50 -5.90 -9.19 3.74
CA LEU A 50 -6.20 -7.96 2.99
C LEU A 50 -7.59 -7.40 3.32
N GLU A 51 -8.63 -8.25 3.24
CA GLU A 51 -10.01 -7.82 3.50
C GLU A 51 -10.20 -7.36 4.96
N ALA A 52 -9.58 -8.04 5.92
CA ALA A 52 -9.66 -7.63 7.33
C ALA A 52 -9.00 -6.26 7.54
N GLY A 53 -7.81 -6.04 6.99
CA GLY A 53 -7.14 -4.75 7.08
C GLY A 53 -7.93 -3.61 6.44
N LEU A 54 -8.48 -3.83 5.25
CA LEU A 54 -9.33 -2.85 4.58
C LEU A 54 -10.63 -2.57 5.37
N THR A 55 -11.23 -3.58 5.99
CA THR A 55 -12.42 -3.43 6.82
C THR A 55 -12.11 -2.61 8.07
N GLU A 56 -10.99 -2.87 8.73
CA GLU A 56 -10.53 -2.09 9.89
C GLU A 56 -10.26 -0.62 9.52
N MET A 57 -9.57 -0.40 8.41
CA MET A 57 -9.33 0.95 7.91
C MET A 57 -10.63 1.68 7.56
N HIS A 58 -11.62 0.97 6.98
CA HIS A 58 -12.96 1.51 6.74
C HIS A 58 -13.70 1.79 8.05
N ARG A 59 -13.62 0.91 9.05
CA ARG A 59 -14.25 1.10 10.37
C ARG A 59 -13.82 2.40 11.02
N THR A 60 -12.51 2.66 10.98
CA THR A 60 -11.92 3.86 11.62
C THR A 60 -12.19 5.17 10.88
N LEU A 61 -12.63 5.14 9.62
CA LEU A 61 -13.06 6.34 8.90
C LEU A 61 -14.39 6.88 9.45
N LYS A 62 -14.53 8.19 9.50
CA LYS A 62 -15.81 8.88 9.68
C LYS A 62 -16.71 8.67 8.46
N PRO A 63 -18.04 8.75 8.62
CA PRO A 63 -18.94 8.81 7.46
C PRO A 63 -18.53 9.94 6.50
N GLY A 64 -18.37 9.63 5.22
CA GLY A 64 -17.85 10.55 4.19
C GLY A 64 -16.32 10.69 4.18
N GLY A 65 -15.60 10.02 5.08
CA GLY A 65 -14.13 9.97 5.06
C GLY A 65 -13.58 9.20 3.89
N MET A 66 -12.39 9.58 3.41
CA MET A 66 -11.75 9.02 2.22
C MET A 66 -10.55 8.16 2.57
N GLY A 67 -10.51 6.95 2.01
CA GLY A 67 -9.33 6.10 1.97
C GLY A 67 -8.57 6.27 0.65
N VAL A 68 -7.24 6.38 0.74
CA VAL A 68 -6.35 6.46 -0.42
C VAL A 68 -5.27 5.39 -0.30
N VAL A 69 -5.18 4.52 -1.29
CA VAL A 69 -4.16 3.47 -1.38
C VAL A 69 -3.31 3.69 -2.62
N LEU A 70 -2.01 3.86 -2.44
CA LEU A 70 -1.02 3.85 -3.51
C LEU A 70 -0.29 2.51 -3.49
N GLU A 71 -0.33 1.76 -4.59
CA GLU A 71 0.33 0.45 -4.65
C GLU A 71 0.92 0.21 -6.04
N PHE A 72 1.86 -0.72 -6.11
CA PHE A 72 2.39 -1.17 -7.39
C PHE A 72 1.30 -1.83 -8.22
N SER A 73 1.39 -1.62 -9.53
CA SER A 73 0.54 -2.27 -10.52
C SER A 73 1.38 -2.72 -11.72
N LYS A 74 0.79 -3.51 -12.59
CA LYS A 74 1.48 -4.08 -13.74
C LYS A 74 1.14 -3.28 -14.99
N PRO A 75 2.13 -2.65 -15.66
CA PRO A 75 1.88 -1.93 -16.90
C PRO A 75 1.36 -2.88 -17.97
N THR A 76 0.33 -2.43 -18.68
CA THR A 76 -0.31 -3.23 -19.74
C THR A 76 0.17 -2.87 -21.14
N VAL A 77 0.81 -1.71 -21.30
CA VAL A 77 1.19 -1.13 -22.60
C VAL A 77 2.57 -1.59 -23.04
N PHE A 78 2.70 -1.97 -24.33
CA PHE A 78 3.98 -2.23 -24.98
C PHE A 78 4.76 -0.91 -25.18
N PRO A 79 6.09 -0.86 -24.97
CA PRO A 79 7.02 -1.91 -24.51
C PRO A 79 7.18 -1.98 -22.98
N LEU A 80 6.49 -1.11 -22.22
CA LEU A 80 6.66 -0.97 -20.78
C LEU A 80 6.38 -2.28 -20.01
N LYS A 81 5.38 -3.06 -20.45
CA LYS A 81 5.09 -4.37 -19.88
C LYS A 81 6.31 -5.28 -19.92
N GLN A 82 7.01 -5.36 -21.06
CA GLN A 82 8.17 -6.21 -21.25
C GLN A 82 9.38 -5.72 -20.45
N ILE A 83 9.60 -4.40 -20.43
CA ILE A 83 10.68 -3.78 -19.65
C ILE A 83 10.46 -4.02 -18.16
N PHE A 84 9.23 -3.82 -17.68
CA PHE A 84 8.87 -4.05 -16.28
C PHE A 84 9.06 -5.51 -15.89
N HIS A 85 8.57 -6.46 -16.70
CA HIS A 85 8.74 -7.88 -16.47
C HIS A 85 10.23 -8.28 -16.43
N PHE A 86 11.02 -7.82 -17.41
CA PHE A 86 12.46 -8.08 -17.45
C PHE A 86 13.18 -7.49 -16.22
N TYR A 87 12.85 -6.25 -15.84
CA TYR A 87 13.42 -5.60 -14.67
C TYR A 87 13.13 -6.37 -13.39
N PHE A 88 11.88 -6.72 -13.14
CA PHE A 88 11.45 -7.38 -11.91
C PHE A 88 11.90 -8.83 -11.81
N HIS A 89 11.93 -9.60 -12.92
CA HIS A 89 12.24 -11.03 -12.89
C HIS A 89 13.70 -11.35 -13.17
N THR A 90 14.41 -10.46 -13.83
CA THR A 90 15.81 -10.75 -14.24
C THR A 90 16.80 -9.81 -13.56
N LEU A 91 16.58 -8.50 -13.65
CA LEU A 91 17.55 -7.52 -13.19
C LEU A 91 17.56 -7.38 -11.67
N MET A 92 16.39 -7.25 -11.03
CA MET A 92 16.27 -7.07 -9.58
C MET A 92 16.86 -8.23 -8.78
N PRO A 93 16.54 -9.52 -9.05
CA PRO A 93 17.13 -10.64 -8.35
C PRO A 93 18.64 -10.76 -8.60
N GLY A 94 19.10 -10.45 -9.82
CA GLY A 94 20.52 -10.46 -10.19
C GLY A 94 21.35 -9.43 -9.41
N VAL A 95 20.88 -8.18 -9.38
CA VAL A 95 21.51 -7.09 -8.62
C VAL A 95 21.43 -7.36 -7.10
N GLY A 96 20.31 -7.90 -6.63
CA GLY A 96 20.14 -8.24 -5.21
C GLY A 96 21.18 -9.22 -4.71
N LYS A 97 21.51 -10.25 -5.50
CA LYS A 97 22.56 -11.23 -5.17
C LYS A 97 23.97 -10.64 -5.15
N LEU A 98 24.23 -9.57 -5.90
CA LEU A 98 25.55 -8.95 -6.01
C LEU A 98 25.80 -7.85 -4.99
N VAL A 99 24.76 -7.09 -4.61
CA VAL A 99 24.92 -5.85 -3.83
C VAL A 99 24.40 -5.97 -2.40
N SER A 100 23.45 -6.85 -2.14
CA SER A 100 22.78 -6.94 -0.85
C SER A 100 23.16 -8.20 -0.06
N LYS A 101 23.33 -8.03 1.26
CA LYS A 101 23.42 -9.15 2.20
C LYS A 101 22.07 -9.86 2.41
N ASP A 102 20.97 -9.28 1.94
CA ASP A 102 19.62 -9.80 2.05
C ASP A 102 18.99 -10.00 0.66
N ALA A 103 19.34 -11.12 0.03
CA ALA A 103 18.81 -11.50 -1.29
C ALA A 103 17.28 -11.79 -1.24
N ALA A 104 16.73 -12.15 -0.07
CA ALA A 104 15.32 -12.46 0.09
C ALA A 104 14.42 -11.23 -0.10
N ALA A 105 14.87 -10.04 0.29
CA ALA A 105 14.11 -8.80 0.09
C ALA A 105 13.91 -8.45 -1.40
N TYR A 106 14.83 -8.85 -2.26
CA TYR A 106 14.77 -8.56 -3.71
C TYR A 106 13.91 -9.55 -4.50
N SER A 107 13.68 -10.76 -4.00
CA SER A 107 12.71 -11.70 -4.57
C SER A 107 11.29 -11.44 -4.05
N TYR A 108 11.17 -11.02 -2.78
CA TYR A 108 9.88 -10.74 -2.15
C TYR A 108 9.09 -9.63 -2.87
N LEU A 109 9.75 -8.56 -3.31
CA LEU A 109 9.04 -7.45 -3.96
C LEU A 109 8.33 -7.86 -5.25
N PRO A 110 9.00 -8.51 -6.24
CA PRO A 110 8.31 -9.02 -7.42
C PRO A 110 7.16 -9.97 -7.11
N GLU A 111 7.38 -10.93 -6.20
CA GLU A 111 6.38 -11.91 -5.81
C GLU A 111 5.15 -11.25 -5.17
N SER A 112 5.35 -10.30 -4.26
CA SER A 112 4.26 -9.57 -3.61
C SER A 112 3.47 -8.69 -4.58
N VAL A 113 4.13 -8.08 -5.56
CA VAL A 113 3.47 -7.29 -6.62
C VAL A 113 2.65 -8.19 -7.56
N GLU A 114 3.16 -9.38 -7.88
CA GLU A 114 2.41 -10.33 -8.73
C GLU A 114 1.19 -10.92 -8.04
N ALA A 115 1.32 -11.23 -6.75
CA ALA A 115 0.24 -11.80 -5.95
C ALA A 115 -0.84 -10.78 -5.55
N PHE A 116 -0.53 -9.48 -5.61
CA PHE A 116 -1.47 -8.45 -5.21
C PHE A 116 -2.61 -8.31 -6.23
N PRO A 117 -3.88 -8.37 -5.79
CA PRO A 117 -5.02 -8.06 -6.65
C PRO A 117 -4.96 -6.59 -7.07
N GLU A 118 -5.03 -6.31 -8.38
CA GLU A 118 -4.93 -4.96 -8.89
C GLU A 118 -6.14 -4.59 -9.79
N GLY A 119 -6.29 -3.30 -10.05
CA GLY A 119 -7.31 -2.80 -10.95
C GLY A 119 -8.71 -3.03 -10.41
N ASP A 120 -9.58 -3.58 -11.24
CA ASP A 120 -10.98 -3.82 -10.90
C ASP A 120 -11.15 -4.83 -9.77
N GLU A 121 -10.25 -5.81 -9.68
CA GLU A 121 -10.28 -6.81 -8.61
C GLU A 121 -10.06 -6.15 -7.23
N PHE A 122 -9.08 -5.28 -7.09
CA PHE A 122 -8.85 -4.57 -5.84
C PHE A 122 -10.00 -3.59 -5.51
N MET A 123 -10.56 -2.91 -6.51
CA MET A 123 -11.75 -2.07 -6.30
C MET A 123 -12.96 -2.88 -5.81
N GLN A 124 -13.18 -4.09 -6.34
CA GLN A 124 -14.24 -4.99 -5.88
C GLN A 124 -14.01 -5.41 -4.42
N ILE A 125 -12.77 -5.68 -4.03
CA ILE A 125 -12.42 -5.99 -2.63
C ILE A 125 -12.71 -4.78 -1.74
N MET A 126 -12.33 -3.57 -2.14
CA MET A 126 -12.67 -2.35 -1.40
C MET A 126 -14.19 -2.19 -1.24
N GLN A 127 -14.96 -2.39 -2.31
CA GLN A 127 -16.42 -2.32 -2.28
C GLN A 127 -17.02 -3.36 -1.32
N LYS A 128 -16.52 -4.59 -1.34
CA LYS A 128 -16.91 -5.65 -0.41
C LYS A 128 -16.63 -5.29 1.06
N CYS A 129 -15.54 -4.54 1.30
CA CYS A 129 -15.19 -4.00 2.62
C CYS A 129 -15.99 -2.76 3.03
N GLY A 130 -16.95 -2.31 2.21
CA GLY A 130 -17.88 -1.22 2.53
C GLY A 130 -17.58 0.11 1.85
N TYR A 131 -16.47 0.27 1.11
CA TYR A 131 -16.16 1.50 0.41
C TYR A 131 -17.11 1.76 -0.75
N ARG A 132 -17.48 3.01 -0.93
CA ARG A 132 -18.31 3.49 -2.04
C ARG A 132 -17.50 4.38 -2.97
N GLN A 133 -18.01 4.62 -4.18
CA GLN A 133 -17.38 5.49 -5.17
C GLN A 133 -15.89 5.15 -5.40
N CYS A 134 -15.57 3.85 -5.40
CA CYS A 134 -14.20 3.40 -5.63
C CYS A 134 -13.72 3.83 -7.02
N GLN A 135 -12.55 4.43 -7.07
CA GLN A 135 -11.92 4.88 -8.30
C GLN A 135 -10.45 4.44 -8.33
N MET A 136 -9.92 4.25 -9.53
CA MET A 136 -8.52 3.93 -9.75
C MET A 136 -7.89 4.94 -10.72
N HIS A 137 -6.73 5.44 -10.37
CA HIS A 137 -5.86 6.24 -11.23
C HIS A 137 -4.51 5.56 -11.44
N ARG A 138 -4.22 5.18 -12.68
CA ARG A 138 -2.90 4.63 -13.04
C ARG A 138 -1.86 5.73 -13.16
N LEU A 139 -0.72 5.53 -12.50
CA LEU A 139 0.43 6.42 -12.53
C LEU A 139 1.57 5.79 -13.34
N THR A 140 2.44 6.64 -13.90
CA THR A 140 3.67 6.21 -14.58
C THR A 140 3.39 5.06 -15.56
N SER A 141 2.41 5.27 -16.43
CA SER A 141 1.98 4.27 -17.44
C SER A 141 1.61 2.90 -16.87
N GLY A 142 1.13 2.86 -15.62
CA GLY A 142 0.63 1.65 -14.98
C GLY A 142 1.65 0.92 -14.08
N ILE A 143 2.78 1.51 -13.76
CA ILE A 143 3.74 0.94 -12.78
C ILE A 143 3.19 1.04 -11.35
N ALA A 144 2.39 2.06 -11.08
CA ALA A 144 1.68 2.23 -9.82
C ALA A 144 0.25 2.69 -10.07
N SER A 145 -0.62 2.45 -9.12
CA SER A 145 -2.01 2.90 -9.15
C SER A 145 -2.41 3.50 -7.81
N ILE A 146 -3.18 4.59 -7.88
CA ILE A 146 -3.88 5.14 -6.73
C ILE A 146 -5.30 4.62 -6.77
N TYR A 147 -5.74 4.08 -5.65
CA TYR A 147 -7.13 3.68 -5.42
C TYR A 147 -7.73 4.59 -4.36
N THR A 148 -8.95 5.06 -4.58
CA THR A 148 -9.69 5.86 -3.61
C THR A 148 -11.05 5.23 -3.34
N GLY A 149 -11.56 5.42 -2.13
CA GLY A 149 -12.91 4.98 -1.76
C GLY A 149 -13.43 5.80 -0.59
N ILE A 150 -14.74 5.99 -0.53
CA ILE A 150 -15.42 6.76 0.51
C ILE A 150 -16.22 5.83 1.41
N LYS A 151 -16.23 6.11 2.72
CA LYS A 151 -17.10 5.44 3.68
C LYS A 151 -18.54 5.91 3.57
#